data_a808a2f7e1bbe5bfbea368a962bd7443
#
_entry.id   a808a2f7e1bbe5bfbea368a962bd7443
#
_cell.length_a   1.000
_cell.length_b   1.000
_cell.length_c   1.000
_cell.angle_alpha   90.00
_cell.angle_beta   90.00
_cell.angle_gamma   90.00
#
_symmetry.space_group_name_H-M   'P 1'
#
loop_
_entity.id
_entity.type
_entity.pdbx_description
1 polymer ?
#
loop_
_entity_poly.entity_id
_entity_poly.type
_entity_poly.pdbx_seq_one_letter_code
_entity_poly.pdbx_strand_id
1 'polypeptide(L)'
;MRQRFADTIVYVICAEAREVGHGLAARMFIPQIPRVEDPATGAAAASLGAYLLEHDLVEPDDLLIEQGYEMGRPSLLRLRAGSSDQGFRIQVGGKVRPVLGGQLCF
;
A
#
# COMPACT_ATOMS: atom_id res chain seq x y z
N MET A 1 6.16 23.05 12.52
CA MET A 1 5.65 21.75 12.08
C MET A 1 5.52 21.62 10.55
N ARG A 2 5.14 22.69 9.85
CA ARG A 2 4.97 22.66 8.37
C ARG A 2 6.26 22.35 7.57
N GLN A 3 7.44 22.72 8.05
CA GLN A 3 8.70 22.50 7.31
C GLN A 3 9.28 21.08 7.45
N ARG A 4 8.90 20.32 8.46
CA ARG A 4 9.49 18.99 8.73
C ARG A 4 8.98 17.88 7.82
N PHE A 5 7.84 18.06 7.18
CA PHE A 5 7.20 17.06 6.32
C PHE A 5 7.00 17.52 4.87
N ALA A 6 7.55 18.72 4.50
CA ALA A 6 7.34 19.28 3.16
C ALA A 6 7.85 18.37 2.04
N ASP A 7 8.86 17.55 2.33
CA ASP A 7 9.51 16.65 1.36
C ASP A 7 9.29 15.17 1.69
N THR A 8 8.38 14.86 2.60
CA THR A 8 8.14 13.49 3.05
C THR A 8 6.88 12.94 2.42
N ILE A 9 7.02 11.82 1.74
CA ILE A 9 5.87 11.02 1.28
C ILE A 9 5.23 10.37 2.52
N VAL A 10 3.91 10.51 2.66
CA VAL A 10 3.18 10.04 3.84
C VAL A 10 2.16 9.00 3.45
N TYR A 11 2.27 7.81 4.04
CA TYR A 11 1.29 6.74 3.92
C TYR A 11 0.48 6.65 5.20
N VAL A 12 -0.76 7.08 5.15
CA VAL A 12 -1.69 7.08 6.30
C VAL A 12 -2.49 5.79 6.26
N ILE A 13 -2.58 5.10 7.38
CA ILE A 13 -3.36 3.87 7.52
C ILE A 13 -4.42 4.00 8.62
N CYS A 14 -5.55 3.36 8.40
CA CYS A 14 -6.64 3.21 9.34
C CYS A 14 -6.96 1.73 9.52
N ALA A 15 -7.13 1.30 10.77
CA ALA A 15 -7.46 -0.09 11.10
C ALA A 15 -8.90 -0.47 10.74
N GLU A 16 -9.71 0.50 10.32
CA GLU A 16 -11.08 0.29 9.85
C GLU A 16 -11.13 0.45 8.33
N ALA A 17 -11.58 -0.58 7.63
CA ALA A 17 -11.89 -0.53 6.22
C ALA A 17 -13.38 -0.20 5.99
N ARG A 18 -13.73 0.26 4.78
CA ARG A 18 -15.12 0.58 4.42
C ARG A 18 -15.97 -0.67 4.22
N GLU A 19 -15.37 -1.70 3.63
CA GLU A 19 -16.07 -2.93 3.28
C GLU A 19 -15.77 -4.05 4.26
N VAL A 20 -16.79 -4.82 4.59
CA VAL A 20 -16.65 -6.01 5.44
C VAL A 20 -15.72 -7.02 4.77
N GLY A 21 -14.77 -7.56 5.52
CA GLY A 21 -13.77 -8.51 5.04
C GLY A 21 -12.49 -7.85 4.50
N HIS A 22 -12.44 -6.52 4.39
CA HIS A 22 -11.20 -5.78 4.19
C HIS A 22 -10.54 -5.48 5.54
N GLY A 23 -9.21 -5.42 5.55
CA GLY A 23 -8.46 -5.29 6.79
C GLY A 23 -8.12 -3.86 7.17
N LEU A 24 -7.68 -3.06 6.20
CA LEU A 24 -7.19 -1.69 6.42
C LEU A 24 -7.68 -0.76 5.31
N ALA A 25 -7.77 0.53 5.64
CA ALA A 25 -7.86 1.59 4.65
C ALA A 25 -6.56 2.43 4.67
N ALA A 26 -6.11 2.86 3.52
CA ALA A 26 -4.88 3.62 3.36
C ALA A 26 -5.04 4.80 2.41
N ARG A 27 -4.21 5.84 2.62
CA ARG A 27 -4.05 6.97 1.71
C ARG A 27 -2.59 7.33 1.55
N MET A 28 -2.17 7.63 0.33
CA MET A 28 -0.80 7.99 0.00
C MET A 28 -0.72 9.42 -0.49
N PHE A 29 -0.02 10.25 0.27
CA PHE A 29 0.17 11.67 -0.06
C PHE A 29 1.60 11.93 -0.52
N ILE A 30 1.73 12.62 -1.66
CA ILE A 30 3.01 13.04 -2.26
C ILE A 30 3.05 14.56 -2.23
N PRO A 31 3.60 15.19 -1.17
CA PRO A 31 3.53 16.64 -0.98
C PRO A 31 4.28 17.47 -2.03
N GLN A 32 5.28 16.86 -2.68
CA GLN A 32 6.09 17.52 -3.71
C GLN A 32 5.28 17.84 -4.98
N ILE A 33 4.18 17.14 -5.19
CA ILE A 33 3.30 17.35 -6.33
C ILE A 33 1.97 17.89 -5.80
N PRO A 34 1.59 19.14 -6.11
CA PRO A 34 0.36 19.72 -5.59
C PRO A 34 -0.87 18.86 -5.92
N ARG A 35 -1.64 18.51 -4.90
CA ARG A 35 -2.87 17.73 -4.98
C ARG A 35 -2.71 16.29 -5.51
N VAL A 36 -1.52 15.71 -5.38
CA VAL A 36 -1.32 14.32 -5.80
C VAL A 36 -1.43 13.40 -4.60
N GLU A 37 -2.44 12.57 -4.67
CA GLU A 37 -2.63 11.38 -3.89
C GLU A 37 -2.52 10.18 -4.84
N ASP A 38 -1.76 9.15 -4.47
CA ASP A 38 -1.63 7.95 -5.29
C ASP A 38 -2.75 6.95 -4.97
N PRO A 39 -3.47 6.43 -5.99
CA PRO A 39 -4.60 5.53 -5.75
C PRO A 39 -4.21 4.10 -5.36
N ALA A 40 -2.98 3.68 -5.64
CA ALA A 40 -2.54 2.31 -5.36
C ALA A 40 -1.01 2.25 -5.25
N THR A 41 -0.49 2.10 -4.04
CA THR A 41 0.95 2.20 -3.77
C THR A 41 1.50 0.88 -3.25
N GLY A 42 1.99 0.04 -4.16
CA GLY A 42 2.55 -1.27 -3.81
C GLY A 42 3.79 -1.20 -2.93
N ALA A 43 4.70 -0.25 -3.18
CA ALA A 43 5.91 -0.06 -2.38
C ALA A 43 5.60 0.31 -0.92
N ALA A 44 4.62 1.20 -0.70
CA ALA A 44 4.19 1.57 0.64
C ALA A 44 3.47 0.42 1.36
N ALA A 45 2.65 -0.36 0.64
CA ALA A 45 2.04 -1.56 1.18
C ALA A 45 3.09 -2.61 1.61
N ALA A 46 4.17 -2.76 0.84
CA ALA A 46 5.29 -3.63 1.22
C ALA A 46 6.00 -3.14 2.49
N SER A 47 6.26 -1.85 2.59
CA SER A 47 6.84 -1.24 3.80
C SER A 47 5.94 -1.40 5.02
N LEU A 48 4.62 -1.26 4.82
CA LEU A 48 3.64 -1.54 5.85
C LEU A 48 3.71 -3.00 6.33
N GLY A 49 3.86 -3.95 5.41
CA GLY A 49 4.03 -5.37 5.77
C GLY A 49 5.21 -5.60 6.70
N ALA A 50 6.36 -5.00 6.41
CA ALA A 50 7.54 -5.07 7.28
C ALA A 50 7.28 -4.44 8.65
N TYR A 51 6.64 -3.27 8.66
CA TYR A 51 6.29 -2.57 9.90
C TYR A 51 5.35 -3.40 10.80
N LEU A 52 4.32 -4.00 10.22
CA LEU A 52 3.37 -4.83 10.96
C LEU A 52 4.03 -6.06 11.59
N LEU A 53 4.96 -6.69 10.87
CA LEU A 53 5.73 -7.83 11.39
C LEU A 53 6.70 -7.40 12.50
N GLU A 54 7.42 -6.31 12.31
CA GLU A 54 8.41 -5.82 13.27
C GLU A 54 7.79 -5.43 14.61
N HIS A 55 6.56 -4.95 14.58
CA HIS A 55 5.84 -4.47 15.77
C HIS A 55 4.78 -5.44 16.30
N ASP A 56 4.69 -6.64 15.75
CA ASP A 56 3.68 -7.66 16.15
C ASP A 56 2.23 -7.14 16.20
N LEU A 57 1.90 -6.22 15.31
CA LEU A 57 0.59 -5.55 15.32
C LEU A 57 -0.51 -6.39 14.67
N VAL A 58 -0.19 -7.06 13.57
CA VAL A 58 -1.07 -7.96 12.82
C VAL A 58 -0.19 -8.97 12.11
N GLU A 59 -0.59 -10.24 12.06
CA GLU A 59 -0.03 -11.17 11.09
C GLU A 59 -0.66 -10.87 9.72
N PRO A 60 0.08 -10.27 8.78
CA PRO A 60 -0.48 -9.92 7.49
C PRO A 60 -0.50 -11.14 6.55
N ASP A 61 -1.30 -12.14 6.93
CA ASP A 61 -1.63 -13.25 6.07
C ASP A 61 -2.90 -12.92 5.29
N ASP A 62 -2.70 -12.52 4.04
CA ASP A 62 -3.76 -12.14 3.10
C ASP A 62 -4.60 -10.91 3.52
N LEU A 63 -3.92 -9.89 4.01
CA LEU A 63 -4.54 -8.62 4.38
C LEU A 63 -4.97 -7.84 3.13
N LEU A 64 -6.21 -7.37 3.11
CA LEU A 64 -6.73 -6.50 2.06
C LEU A 64 -6.67 -5.04 2.50
N ILE A 65 -6.05 -4.19 1.68
CA ILE A 65 -5.87 -2.77 1.92
C ILE A 65 -6.67 -1.98 0.89
N GLU A 66 -7.65 -1.21 1.37
CA GLU A 66 -8.37 -0.25 0.54
C GLU A 66 -7.53 1.02 0.35
N GLN A 67 -7.38 1.48 -0.89
CA GLN A 67 -6.71 2.74 -1.20
C GLN A 67 -7.39 3.44 -2.38
N GLY A 68 -7.33 4.76 -2.44
CA GLY A 68 -7.83 5.55 -3.56
C GLY A 68 -9.34 5.83 -3.56
N TYR A 69 -10.06 5.41 -2.56
CA TYR A 69 -11.51 5.61 -2.45
C TYR A 69 -11.88 7.09 -2.37
N GLU A 70 -11.14 7.88 -1.60
CA GLU A 70 -11.38 9.30 -1.43
C GLU A 70 -11.14 10.13 -2.69
N MET A 71 -10.35 9.62 -3.61
CA MET A 71 -10.09 10.27 -4.90
C MET A 71 -10.94 9.70 -6.05
N GLY A 72 -11.94 8.86 -5.74
CA GLY A 72 -12.82 8.24 -6.72
C GLY A 72 -12.14 7.17 -7.59
N ARG A 73 -11.00 6.65 -7.17
CA ARG A 73 -10.24 5.59 -7.84
C ARG A 73 -9.97 4.42 -6.90
N PRO A 74 -11.02 3.71 -6.47
CA PRO A 74 -10.88 2.64 -5.49
C PRO A 74 -9.96 1.53 -6.01
N SER A 75 -8.99 1.18 -5.17
CA SER A 75 -8.06 0.09 -5.40
C SER A 75 -8.03 -0.83 -4.20
N LEU A 76 -7.77 -2.10 -4.43
CA LEU A 76 -7.64 -3.11 -3.40
C LEU A 76 -6.29 -3.79 -3.57
N LEU A 77 -5.40 -3.57 -2.60
CA LEU A 77 -4.09 -4.21 -2.54
C LEU A 77 -4.16 -5.41 -1.59
N ARG A 78 -3.52 -6.49 -1.99
CA ARG A 78 -3.40 -7.70 -1.17
C ARG A 78 -1.99 -7.79 -0.63
N LEU A 79 -1.86 -7.84 0.68
CA LEU A 79 -0.59 -7.91 1.39
C LEU A 79 -0.47 -9.26 2.10
N ARG A 80 0.63 -9.95 1.84
CA ARG A 80 1.08 -11.11 2.60
C ARG A 80 2.49 -10.86 3.11
N ALA A 81 2.72 -11.12 4.37
CA ALA A 81 4.06 -10.98 4.92
C ALA A 81 4.30 -12.06 5.99
N GLY A 82 5.53 -12.50 6.10
CA GLY A 82 5.95 -13.50 7.08
C GLY A 82 7.42 -13.35 7.40
N SER A 83 7.83 -13.89 8.54
CA SER A 83 9.23 -13.97 8.95
C SER A 83 9.83 -15.30 8.52
N SER A 84 11.11 -15.27 8.14
CA SER A 84 11.92 -16.45 7.83
C SER A 84 13.31 -16.30 8.43
N ASP A 85 14.11 -17.38 8.41
CA ASP A 85 15.50 -17.35 8.86
C ASP A 85 16.37 -16.34 8.07
N GLN A 86 15.91 -15.94 6.88
CA GLN A 86 16.59 -14.98 6.00
C GLN A 86 16.01 -13.56 6.08
N GLY A 87 15.11 -13.28 7.04
CA GLY A 87 14.44 -12.01 7.21
C GLY A 87 12.96 -12.04 6.85
N PHE A 88 12.41 -10.88 6.46
CA PHE A 88 11.01 -10.77 6.09
C PHE A 88 10.77 -11.18 4.63
N ARG A 89 9.69 -11.92 4.42
CA ARG A 89 9.17 -12.19 3.09
C ARG A 89 7.85 -11.44 2.92
N ILE A 90 7.82 -10.50 1.98
CA ILE A 90 6.68 -9.62 1.75
C ILE A 90 6.21 -9.75 0.31
N GLN A 91 4.91 -9.94 0.13
CA GLN A 91 4.27 -10.05 -1.17
C GLN A 91 3.12 -9.04 -1.25
N VAL A 92 3.11 -8.25 -2.31
CA VAL A 92 2.01 -7.33 -2.63
C VAL A 92 1.40 -7.72 -3.96
N GLY A 93 0.10 -7.80 -4.01
CA GLY A 93 -0.64 -8.15 -5.22
C GLY A 93 -1.89 -7.31 -5.39
N GLY A 94 -2.54 -7.48 -6.53
CA GLY A 94 -3.79 -6.82 -6.88
C GLY A 94 -4.38 -7.38 -8.16
N LYS A 95 -5.56 -6.89 -8.54
CA LYS A 95 -6.19 -7.25 -9.82
C LYS A 95 -5.46 -6.56 -10.96
N VAL A 96 -5.13 -7.30 -11.99
CA VAL A 96 -4.47 -6.81 -13.20
C VAL A 96 -5.42 -6.94 -14.39
N ARG A 97 -5.49 -5.89 -15.20
CA ARG A 97 -6.18 -5.92 -16.50
C ARG A 97 -5.17 -5.64 -17.60
N PRO A 98 -4.96 -6.56 -18.56
CA PRO A 98 -4.15 -6.29 -19.73
C PRO A 98 -4.77 -5.15 -20.56
N VAL A 99 -3.99 -4.17 -20.90
CA VAL A 99 -4.41 -3.01 -21.70
C VAL A 99 -3.64 -2.93 -23.01
N LEU A 100 -2.36 -3.23 -22.95
CA LEU A 100 -1.44 -3.17 -24.08
C LEU A 100 -0.41 -4.28 -23.99
N GLY A 101 -0.09 -4.91 -25.09
CA GLY A 101 1.01 -5.86 -25.23
C GLY A 101 2.01 -5.37 -26.26
N GLY A 102 3.29 -5.62 -26.02
CA GLY A 102 4.36 -5.24 -26.94
C GLY A 102 5.64 -6.01 -26.65
N GLN A 103 6.61 -5.84 -27.53
CA GLN A 103 7.93 -6.46 -27.42
C GLN A 103 9.01 -5.38 -27.38
N LEU A 104 9.92 -5.51 -26.43
CA LEU A 104 11.12 -4.69 -26.36
C LEU A 104 12.26 -5.39 -27.08
N CYS A 105 12.93 -4.68 -27.99
CA CYS A 105 14.14 -5.13 -28.66
C CYS A 105 15.32 -4.31 -28.16
N PHE A 106 16.34 -4.99 -27.66
CA PHE A 106 17.58 -4.37 -27.19
C PHE A 106 18.73 -4.62 -28.18
#